data_1ceda8c954f4235cd31dbe50889df36b
#
_entry.id   1ceda8c954f4235cd31dbe50889df36b
#
_cell.length_a   1.000
_cell.length_b   1.000
_cell.length_c   1.000
_cell.angle_alpha   90.00
_cell.angle_beta   90.00
_cell.angle_gamma   90.00
#
_symmetry.space_group_name_H-M   'P 1'
#
loop_
_entity.id
_entity.type
_entity.pdbx_description
1 polymer ?
#
loop_
_entity_poly.entity_id
_entity_poly.type
_entity_poly.pdbx_seq_one_letter_code
_entity_poly.pdbx_strand_id
1 'polypeptide(L)'
;FMMLVMTFIILPRALVGAKRINEVLDMEPKIRDGKVIGSELFEQGEIEFRHVSFRYPDAEENILSDISFTAHRGETVAFIGSTGSGKSTLVNLIPRFYDVTEGEILIDGINVKEYTQEALHNKLGYVPQRAVLFTGSVCSNVTYGDNGRCEAPELLWKSLEIAQADEFIHRLEESADASVAQGGTNFSGGQKQRLSIARAIYRRPEIYIFDDSFSALDYKTTVLLEIP
;
A
#
# COMPACT_ATOMS: atom_id res chain seq x y z
N PHE A 1 -54.39 -22.50 -1.24
CA PHE A 1 -53.57 -23.57 -0.65
C PHE A 1 -52.13 -23.53 -1.17
N MET A 2 -51.94 -23.51 -2.50
CA MET A 2 -50.63 -23.51 -3.16
C MET A 2 -49.75 -22.31 -2.72
N MET A 3 -50.33 -21.14 -2.59
CA MET A 3 -49.63 -19.91 -2.18
C MET A 3 -49.11 -20.02 -0.73
N LEU A 4 -49.85 -20.62 0.18
CA LEU A 4 -49.42 -20.91 1.55
C LEU A 4 -48.23 -21.86 1.61
N VAL A 5 -48.27 -22.95 0.82
CA VAL A 5 -47.18 -23.91 0.73
C VAL A 5 -45.90 -23.24 0.19
N MET A 6 -46.02 -22.41 -0.85
CA MET A 6 -44.90 -21.65 -1.40
C MET A 6 -44.30 -20.67 -0.37
N THR A 7 -45.15 -20.01 0.42
CA THR A 7 -44.68 -19.10 1.48
C THR A 7 -43.85 -19.84 2.51
N PHE A 8 -44.29 -21.02 2.97
CA PHE A 8 -43.55 -21.86 3.92
C PHE A 8 -42.20 -22.36 3.37
N ILE A 9 -42.07 -22.54 2.07
CA ILE A 9 -40.81 -22.96 1.43
C ILE A 9 -39.83 -21.76 1.21
N ILE A 10 -40.38 -20.61 0.82
CA ILE A 10 -39.56 -19.44 0.45
C ILE A 10 -39.12 -18.66 1.69
N LEU A 11 -39.97 -18.52 2.70
CA LEU A 11 -39.70 -17.72 3.89
C LEU A 11 -38.43 -18.13 4.63
N PRO A 12 -38.17 -19.45 4.93
CA PRO A 12 -36.94 -19.85 5.61
C PRO A 12 -35.67 -19.52 4.77
N ARG A 13 -35.74 -19.67 3.43
CA ARG A 13 -34.63 -19.32 2.54
C ARG A 13 -34.37 -17.83 2.53
N ALA A 14 -35.41 -17.01 2.49
CA ALA A 14 -35.31 -15.54 2.56
C ALA A 14 -34.73 -15.09 3.91
N LEU A 15 -35.15 -15.70 5.03
CA LEU A 15 -34.62 -15.40 6.37
C LEU A 15 -33.14 -15.74 6.48
N VAL A 16 -32.71 -16.90 5.97
CA VAL A 16 -31.27 -17.29 5.95
C VAL A 16 -30.47 -16.32 5.09
N GLY A 17 -31.00 -15.95 3.92
CA GLY A 17 -30.36 -14.95 3.05
C GLY A 17 -30.22 -13.58 3.74
N ALA A 18 -31.29 -13.09 4.35
CA ALA A 18 -31.30 -11.84 5.09
C ALA A 18 -30.31 -11.87 6.28
N LYS A 19 -30.26 -12.98 7.02
CA LYS A 19 -29.32 -13.15 8.13
C LYS A 19 -27.86 -13.05 7.65
N ARG A 20 -27.49 -13.73 6.56
CA ARG A 20 -26.13 -13.67 6.00
C ARG A 20 -25.76 -12.26 5.50
N ILE A 21 -26.71 -11.55 4.92
CA ILE A 21 -26.53 -10.16 4.50
C ILE A 21 -26.29 -9.27 5.72
N ASN A 22 -27.11 -9.41 6.77
CA ASN A 22 -26.94 -8.64 7.99
C ASN A 22 -25.62 -8.94 8.69
N GLU A 23 -25.18 -10.20 8.75
CA GLU A 23 -23.86 -10.57 9.29
C GLU A 23 -22.71 -9.80 8.62
N VAL A 24 -22.82 -9.53 7.31
CA VAL A 24 -21.82 -8.72 6.58
C VAL A 24 -22.01 -7.22 6.85
N LEU A 25 -23.26 -6.74 6.87
CA LEU A 25 -23.55 -5.33 7.11
C LEU A 25 -23.24 -4.88 8.54
N ASP A 26 -23.39 -5.78 9.50
CA ASP A 26 -23.10 -5.54 10.92
C ASP A 26 -21.58 -5.65 11.24
N MET A 27 -20.75 -6.06 10.24
CA MET A 27 -19.31 -6.16 10.44
C MET A 27 -18.69 -4.77 10.51
N GLU A 28 -18.18 -4.42 11.67
CA GLU A 28 -17.45 -3.17 11.86
C GLU A 28 -15.98 -3.33 11.46
N PRO A 29 -15.41 -2.37 10.69
CA PRO A 29 -13.99 -2.35 10.40
C PRO A 29 -13.17 -2.29 11.69
N LYS A 30 -12.14 -3.13 11.81
CA LYS A 30 -11.24 -3.11 12.98
C LYS A 30 -10.44 -1.81 13.04
N ILE A 31 -10.06 -1.28 11.88
CA ILE A 31 -9.33 -0.02 11.74
C ILE A 31 -10.34 1.08 11.43
N ARG A 32 -10.43 2.05 12.31
CA ARG A 32 -11.32 3.21 12.18
C ARG A 32 -10.48 4.46 11.92
N ASP A 33 -11.04 5.37 11.14
CA ASP A 33 -10.41 6.67 10.90
C ASP A 33 -10.23 7.47 12.19
N GLY A 34 -9.09 8.13 12.28
CA GLY A 34 -8.86 9.17 13.25
C GLY A 34 -9.50 10.50 12.80
N LYS A 35 -9.03 11.60 13.38
CA LYS A 35 -9.58 12.94 13.12
C LYS A 35 -8.62 13.86 12.37
N VAL A 36 -7.35 13.48 12.28
CA VAL A 36 -6.31 14.29 11.65
C VAL A 36 -6.38 14.09 10.13
N ILE A 37 -6.70 15.15 9.41
CA ILE A 37 -6.83 15.17 7.94
C ILE A 37 -5.60 15.75 7.23
N GLY A 38 -4.59 16.19 7.98
CA GLY A 38 -3.30 16.69 7.50
C GLY A 38 -2.47 17.19 8.68
N SER A 39 -1.17 17.30 8.50
CA SER A 39 -0.30 17.99 9.47
C SER A 39 0.21 19.28 8.82
N GLU A 40 0.03 20.40 9.50
CA GLU A 40 0.62 21.70 9.13
C GLU A 40 2.02 21.88 9.76
N LEU A 41 2.63 20.78 10.23
CA LEU A 41 3.93 20.80 10.89
C LEU A 41 5.03 21.12 9.88
N PHE A 42 6.02 21.91 10.33
CA PHE A 42 7.16 22.35 9.51
C PHE A 42 8.13 21.20 9.16
N GLU A 43 8.15 20.15 9.97
CA GLU A 43 8.96 18.95 9.75
C GLU A 43 8.05 17.83 9.25
N GLN A 44 8.24 17.43 8.00
CA GLN A 44 7.45 16.37 7.36
C GLN A 44 8.39 15.24 6.94
N GLY A 45 7.92 13.99 7.13
CA GLY A 45 8.63 12.80 6.72
C GLY A 45 9.44 12.12 7.82
N GLU A 46 9.11 12.34 9.10
CA GLU A 46 9.67 11.59 10.23
C GLU A 46 8.78 10.40 10.61
N ILE A 47 9.40 9.27 10.89
CA ILE A 47 8.74 8.07 11.44
C ILE A 47 9.39 7.72 12.77
N GLU A 48 8.60 7.53 13.81
CA GLU A 48 9.08 7.07 15.11
C GLU A 48 8.29 5.85 15.59
N PHE A 49 9.00 4.79 15.95
CA PHE A 49 8.48 3.62 16.64
C PHE A 49 8.85 3.71 18.12
N ARG A 50 7.87 3.61 19.01
CA ARG A 50 8.05 3.65 20.46
C ARG A 50 7.55 2.37 21.09
N HIS A 51 8.46 1.51 21.52
CA HIS A 51 8.18 0.25 22.22
C HIS A 51 7.11 -0.60 21.52
N VAL A 52 7.18 -0.70 20.18
CA VAL A 52 6.17 -1.35 19.37
C VAL A 52 6.30 -2.87 19.49
N SER A 53 5.21 -3.50 19.94
CA SER A 53 5.00 -4.94 19.86
C SER A 53 3.78 -5.22 19.00
N PHE A 54 3.87 -6.28 18.21
CA PHE A 54 2.76 -6.66 17.33
C PHE A 54 2.57 -8.17 17.26
N ARG A 55 1.29 -8.57 17.32
CA ARG A 55 0.80 -9.92 17.16
C ARG A 55 -0.40 -9.92 16.23
N TYR A 56 -0.44 -10.85 15.27
CA TYR A 56 -1.65 -11.05 14.46
C TYR A 56 -2.82 -11.54 15.31
N PRO A 57 -4.09 -11.24 14.94
CA PRO A 57 -5.26 -11.57 15.76
C PRO A 57 -5.38 -13.05 16.15
N ASP A 58 -4.90 -13.95 15.28
CA ASP A 58 -5.03 -15.40 15.46
C ASP A 58 -3.70 -16.06 15.92
N ALA A 59 -2.69 -15.26 16.27
CA ALA A 59 -1.39 -15.76 16.74
C ALA A 59 -1.31 -15.73 18.27
N GLU A 60 -0.57 -16.69 18.85
CA GLU A 60 -0.34 -16.73 20.30
C GLU A 60 0.86 -15.88 20.70
N GLU A 61 1.85 -15.75 19.84
CA GLU A 61 3.11 -15.05 20.10
C GLU A 61 3.25 -13.75 19.32
N ASN A 62 4.03 -12.82 19.87
CA ASN A 62 4.39 -11.58 19.18
C ASN A 62 5.35 -11.87 18.04
N ILE A 63 5.09 -11.30 16.87
CA ILE A 63 6.02 -11.33 15.72
C ILE A 63 7.06 -10.21 15.85
N LEU A 64 6.65 -9.09 16.44
CA LEU A 64 7.53 -7.97 16.78
C LEU A 64 7.42 -7.72 18.28
N SER A 65 8.55 -7.50 18.95
CA SER A 65 8.61 -7.25 20.38
C SER A 65 9.53 -6.08 20.67
N ASP A 66 9.00 -5.05 21.33
CA ASP A 66 9.72 -3.89 21.84
C ASP A 66 10.62 -3.18 20.81
N ILE A 67 10.09 -2.94 19.62
CA ILE A 67 10.81 -2.25 18.54
C ILE A 67 10.74 -0.75 18.76
N SER A 68 11.92 -0.11 18.84
CA SER A 68 12.04 1.35 18.96
C SER A 68 13.13 1.86 18.00
N PHE A 69 12.78 2.83 17.17
CA PHE A 69 13.71 3.56 16.30
C PHE A 69 13.05 4.83 15.78
N THR A 70 13.87 5.73 15.28
CA THR A 70 13.41 6.94 14.57
C THR A 70 14.11 7.00 13.21
N ALA A 71 13.36 7.34 12.18
CA ALA A 71 13.86 7.64 10.84
C ALA A 71 13.52 9.10 10.54
N HIS A 72 14.54 9.92 10.35
CA HIS A 72 14.35 11.33 10.05
C HIS A 72 14.23 11.59 8.56
N ARG A 73 13.70 12.74 8.19
CA ARG A 73 13.60 13.18 6.80
C ARG A 73 14.94 13.10 6.07
N GLY A 74 14.93 12.49 4.88
CA GLY A 74 16.12 12.30 4.05
C GLY A 74 17.01 11.15 4.53
N GLU A 75 16.62 10.43 5.57
CA GLU A 75 17.32 9.26 6.05
C GLU A 75 16.78 7.98 5.41
N THR A 76 17.66 7.03 5.14
CA THR A 76 17.30 5.71 4.67
C THR A 76 17.56 4.69 5.76
N VAL A 77 16.50 4.01 6.21
CA VAL A 77 16.58 2.94 7.21
C VAL A 77 16.34 1.60 6.54
N ALA A 78 17.26 0.64 6.72
CA ALA A 78 17.17 -0.69 6.15
C ALA A 78 17.00 -1.75 7.25
N PHE A 79 15.96 -2.59 7.11
CA PHE A 79 15.73 -3.72 8.01
C PHE A 79 16.30 -4.99 7.39
N ILE A 80 17.32 -5.57 8.03
CA ILE A 80 18.00 -6.77 7.58
C ILE A 80 17.65 -7.94 8.50
N GLY A 81 17.39 -9.10 7.92
CA GLY A 81 17.08 -10.31 8.68
C GLY A 81 16.67 -11.48 7.78
N SER A 82 16.59 -12.67 8.35
CA SER A 82 16.16 -13.88 7.64
C SER A 82 14.71 -13.81 7.18
N THR A 83 14.32 -14.70 6.28
CA THR A 83 12.91 -14.88 5.91
C THR A 83 12.09 -15.25 7.15
N GLY A 84 10.93 -14.61 7.34
CA GLY A 84 10.07 -14.83 8.51
C GLY A 84 10.45 -14.01 9.75
N SER A 85 11.48 -13.15 9.72
CA SER A 85 11.87 -12.31 10.87
C SER A 85 10.95 -11.11 11.14
N GLY A 86 9.82 -10.97 10.44
CA GLY A 86 8.84 -9.90 10.68
C GLY A 86 9.08 -8.60 9.90
N LYS A 87 10.03 -8.53 8.95
CA LYS A 87 10.31 -7.30 8.17
C LYS A 87 9.08 -6.74 7.46
N SER A 88 8.39 -7.57 6.67
CA SER A 88 7.15 -7.15 5.99
C SER A 88 6.05 -6.77 6.98
N THR A 89 5.99 -7.46 8.13
CA THR A 89 5.05 -7.09 9.20
C THR A 89 5.35 -5.69 9.72
N LEU A 90 6.62 -5.38 10.00
CA LEU A 90 7.04 -4.08 10.49
C LEU A 90 6.67 -2.95 9.53
N VAL A 91 7.01 -3.09 8.24
CA VAL A 91 6.71 -2.04 7.25
C VAL A 91 5.20 -1.91 6.97
N ASN A 92 4.42 -2.97 7.17
CA ASN A 92 2.95 -2.96 7.04
C ASN A 92 2.23 -2.26 8.19
N LEU A 93 2.91 -2.04 9.32
CA LEU A 93 2.35 -1.27 10.42
C LEU A 93 2.37 0.25 10.15
N ILE A 94 3.31 0.73 9.32
CA ILE A 94 3.45 2.16 9.01
C ILE A 94 2.20 2.70 8.29
N PRO A 95 1.68 2.08 7.19
CA PRO A 95 0.45 2.49 6.56
C PRO A 95 -0.80 2.09 7.36
N ARG A 96 -0.62 1.57 8.57
CA ARG A 96 -1.70 1.13 9.45
C ARG A 96 -2.61 0.07 8.81
N PHE A 97 -2.02 -0.93 8.11
CA PHE A 97 -2.79 -2.09 7.68
C PHE A 97 -3.22 -2.95 8.89
N TYR A 98 -2.51 -2.78 10.00
CA TYR A 98 -2.82 -3.34 11.31
C TYR A 98 -2.51 -2.30 12.39
N ASP A 99 -3.28 -2.30 13.47
CA ASP A 99 -2.94 -1.54 14.68
C ASP A 99 -1.94 -2.32 15.53
N VAL A 100 -0.96 -1.63 16.11
CA VAL A 100 0.02 -2.23 17.03
C VAL A 100 -0.68 -2.79 18.28
N THR A 101 -0.13 -3.88 18.83
CA THR A 101 -0.63 -4.51 20.05
C THR A 101 -0.22 -3.70 21.29
N GLU A 102 1.04 -3.24 21.31
CA GLU A 102 1.61 -2.40 22.36
C GLU A 102 2.50 -1.34 21.75
N GLY A 103 2.71 -0.23 22.47
CA GLY A 103 3.48 0.90 21.97
C GLY A 103 2.72 1.75 20.97
N GLU A 104 3.43 2.57 20.23
CA GLU A 104 2.86 3.49 19.25
C GLU A 104 3.80 3.76 18.08
N ILE A 105 3.21 4.11 16.93
CA ILE A 105 3.92 4.58 15.75
C ILE A 105 3.48 6.00 15.50
N LEU A 106 4.44 6.91 15.36
CA LEU A 106 4.17 8.30 15.04
C LEU A 106 4.73 8.63 13.65
N ILE A 107 3.99 9.44 12.93
CA ILE A 107 4.43 10.11 11.70
C ILE A 107 4.31 11.60 11.95
N ASP A 108 5.42 12.31 11.79
CA ASP A 108 5.51 13.75 12.09
C ASP A 108 5.04 14.09 13.53
N GLY A 109 5.39 13.23 14.49
CA GLY A 109 5.01 13.38 15.91
C GLY A 109 3.56 13.05 16.24
N ILE A 110 2.74 12.68 15.27
CA ILE A 110 1.33 12.34 15.45
C ILE A 110 1.15 10.81 15.33
N ASN A 111 0.41 10.21 16.28
CA ASN A 111 0.14 8.78 16.25
C ASN A 111 -0.66 8.40 14.99
N VAL A 112 -0.23 7.33 14.29
CA VAL A 112 -0.90 6.86 13.06
C VAL A 112 -2.39 6.56 13.26
N LYS A 113 -2.82 6.27 14.49
CA LYS A 113 -4.23 6.04 14.84
C LYS A 113 -5.07 7.32 14.83
N GLU A 114 -4.44 8.48 14.94
CA GLU A 114 -5.12 9.77 14.95
C GLU A 114 -5.41 10.31 13.56
N TYR A 115 -4.64 9.87 12.56
CA TYR A 115 -4.86 10.22 11.16
C TYR A 115 -6.13 9.55 10.60
N THR A 116 -6.80 10.24 9.66
CA THR A 116 -7.66 9.54 8.72
C THR A 116 -6.77 8.65 7.82
N GLN A 117 -7.28 7.51 7.37
CA GLN A 117 -6.48 6.63 6.49
C GLN A 117 -6.05 7.33 5.21
N GLU A 118 -6.92 8.16 4.64
CA GLU A 118 -6.61 8.97 3.47
C GLU A 118 -5.42 9.91 3.72
N ALA A 119 -5.43 10.67 4.81
CA ALA A 119 -4.35 11.59 5.14
C ALA A 119 -3.03 10.85 5.39
N LEU A 120 -3.08 9.73 6.11
CA LEU A 120 -1.92 8.88 6.35
C LEU A 120 -1.35 8.33 5.04
N HIS A 121 -2.19 7.73 4.21
CA HIS A 121 -1.76 7.11 2.96
C HIS A 121 -1.27 8.14 1.93
N ASN A 122 -1.74 9.39 2.00
CA ASN A 122 -1.27 10.47 1.14
C ASN A 122 0.18 10.87 1.43
N LYS A 123 0.67 10.65 2.66
CA LYS A 123 2.07 10.86 3.04
C LYS A 123 3.00 9.73 2.58
N LEU A 124 2.46 8.56 2.26
CA LEU A 124 3.21 7.33 2.05
C LEU A 124 3.22 6.89 0.59
N GLY A 125 4.39 6.53 0.08
CA GLY A 125 4.59 5.80 -1.17
C GLY A 125 4.98 4.36 -0.84
N TYR A 126 4.03 3.45 -0.90
CA TYR A 126 4.25 2.04 -0.57
C TYR A 126 4.47 1.20 -1.82
N VAL A 127 5.60 0.50 -1.86
CA VAL A 127 5.94 -0.45 -2.93
C VAL A 127 5.97 -1.86 -2.35
N PRO A 128 4.98 -2.70 -2.65
CA PRO A 128 4.87 -4.05 -2.09
C PRO A 128 5.91 -5.01 -2.70
N GLN A 129 6.20 -6.08 -1.99
CA GLN A 129 7.05 -7.18 -2.47
C GLN A 129 6.54 -7.76 -3.81
N ARG A 130 5.24 -7.90 -3.95
CA ARG A 130 4.58 -8.31 -5.20
C ARG A 130 3.91 -7.12 -5.87
N ALA A 131 4.48 -6.67 -6.98
CA ALA A 131 3.85 -5.64 -7.78
C ALA A 131 2.54 -6.12 -8.42
N VAL A 132 1.47 -5.37 -8.19
CA VAL A 132 0.15 -5.61 -8.79
C VAL A 132 -0.16 -4.49 -9.76
N LEU A 133 -0.48 -4.87 -11.00
CA LEU A 133 -0.96 -3.97 -12.03
C LEU A 133 -2.45 -4.25 -12.31
N PHE A 134 -3.19 -3.18 -12.54
CA PHE A 134 -4.61 -3.23 -12.87
C PHE A 134 -4.79 -3.25 -14.39
N THR A 135 -5.87 -3.84 -14.86
CA THR A 135 -6.28 -3.78 -16.27
C THR A 135 -6.50 -2.32 -16.68
N GLY A 136 -5.93 -1.90 -17.80
CA GLY A 136 -5.98 -0.54 -18.29
C GLY A 136 -4.77 -0.20 -19.14
N SER A 137 -4.20 0.99 -19.01
CA SER A 137 -2.95 1.39 -19.66
C SER A 137 -1.79 1.48 -18.66
N VAL A 138 -0.56 1.60 -19.16
CA VAL A 138 0.61 1.91 -18.32
C VAL A 138 0.39 3.24 -17.62
N CYS A 139 -0.05 4.28 -18.34
CA CYS A 139 -0.39 5.58 -17.78
C CYS A 139 -1.36 5.44 -16.61
N SER A 140 -2.51 4.79 -16.79
CA SER A 140 -3.51 4.62 -15.74
C SER A 140 -3.00 3.85 -14.52
N ASN A 141 -2.03 2.97 -14.70
CA ASN A 141 -1.39 2.23 -13.61
C ASN A 141 -0.39 3.09 -12.83
N VAL A 142 0.39 3.92 -13.49
CA VAL A 142 1.37 4.80 -12.82
C VAL A 142 0.67 5.95 -12.11
N THR A 143 -0.36 6.55 -12.72
CA THR A 143 -1.13 7.66 -12.13
C THR A 143 -2.17 7.19 -11.11
N TYR A 144 -2.29 5.89 -10.87
CA TYR A 144 -3.27 5.34 -9.94
C TYR A 144 -3.10 5.90 -8.52
N GLY A 145 -4.18 6.48 -8.00
CA GLY A 145 -4.19 7.10 -6.67
C GLY A 145 -3.41 8.44 -6.63
N ASP A 146 -3.65 9.30 -7.59
CA ASP A 146 -2.98 10.60 -7.82
C ASP A 146 -3.18 11.64 -6.70
N ASN A 147 -3.96 11.35 -5.69
CA ASN A 147 -4.29 12.26 -4.57
C ASN A 147 -4.97 13.56 -5.03
N GLY A 148 -5.74 13.51 -6.12
CA GLY A 148 -6.40 14.67 -6.70
C GLY A 148 -5.45 15.64 -7.42
N ARG A 149 -4.20 15.23 -7.69
CA ARG A 149 -3.24 16.00 -8.51
C ARG A 149 -3.58 15.80 -9.98
N CYS A 150 -3.59 16.90 -10.74
CA CYS A 150 -3.82 16.82 -12.18
C CYS A 150 -2.77 15.96 -12.87
N GLU A 151 -3.20 15.15 -13.84
CA GLU A 151 -2.31 14.39 -14.71
C GLU A 151 -1.29 15.33 -15.37
N ALA A 152 -0.03 15.19 -15.02
CA ALA A 152 1.07 15.92 -15.64
C ALA A 152 1.91 14.91 -16.46
N PRO A 153 1.85 14.97 -17.80
CA PRO A 153 2.63 14.06 -18.66
C PRO A 153 4.12 14.06 -18.34
N GLU A 154 4.67 15.23 -18.03
CA GLU A 154 6.09 15.37 -17.63
C GLU A 154 6.42 14.60 -16.36
N LEU A 155 5.51 14.63 -15.37
CA LEU A 155 5.70 13.90 -14.13
C LEU A 155 5.62 12.38 -14.34
N LEU A 156 4.73 11.93 -15.23
CA LEU A 156 4.63 10.52 -15.60
C LEU A 156 5.96 10.01 -16.15
N TRP A 157 6.53 10.71 -17.16
CA TRP A 157 7.77 10.32 -17.78
C TRP A 157 8.96 10.41 -16.82
N LYS A 158 9.03 11.44 -15.99
CA LYS A 158 10.05 11.56 -14.95
C LYS A 158 9.96 10.41 -13.94
N SER A 159 8.74 9.99 -13.54
CA SER A 159 8.56 8.86 -12.63
C SER A 159 8.97 7.53 -13.26
N LEU A 160 8.69 7.33 -14.55
CA LEU A 160 9.14 6.17 -15.32
C LEU A 160 10.67 6.15 -15.47
N GLU A 161 11.29 7.29 -15.74
CA GLU A 161 12.75 7.44 -15.85
C GLU A 161 13.44 7.08 -14.53
N ILE A 162 13.02 7.69 -13.42
CA ILE A 162 13.55 7.38 -12.07
C ILE A 162 13.40 5.90 -11.76
N ALA A 163 12.24 5.29 -12.08
CA ALA A 163 12.00 3.87 -11.89
C ALA A 163 12.70 2.97 -12.92
N GLN A 164 13.52 3.53 -13.81
CA GLN A 164 14.21 2.80 -14.91
C GLN A 164 13.23 2.02 -15.79
N ALA A 165 12.05 2.57 -16.02
CA ALA A 165 10.98 1.95 -16.80
C ALA A 165 10.78 2.58 -18.18
N ASP A 166 11.26 3.78 -18.40
CA ASP A 166 11.10 4.58 -19.60
C ASP A 166 11.56 3.84 -20.87
N GLU A 167 12.74 3.21 -20.84
CA GLU A 167 13.32 2.53 -21.98
C GLU A 167 12.42 1.42 -22.53
N PHE A 168 11.88 0.55 -21.66
CA PHE A 168 11.02 -0.54 -22.15
C PHE A 168 9.62 -0.05 -22.50
N ILE A 169 9.12 1.02 -21.87
CA ILE A 169 7.84 1.63 -22.22
C ILE A 169 7.91 2.31 -23.59
N HIS A 170 8.98 3.01 -23.90
CA HIS A 170 9.17 3.59 -25.24
C HIS A 170 9.24 2.55 -26.36
N ARG A 171 9.61 1.31 -26.09
CA ARG A 171 9.63 0.20 -27.05
C ARG A 171 8.25 -0.39 -27.33
N LEU A 172 7.23 -0.09 -26.52
CA LEU A 172 5.87 -0.52 -26.76
C LEU A 172 5.24 0.34 -27.88
N GLU A 173 4.41 -0.27 -28.73
CA GLU A 173 3.79 0.39 -29.88
C GLU A 173 2.98 1.63 -29.47
N GLU A 174 2.23 1.53 -28.34
CA GLU A 174 1.42 2.63 -27.80
C GLU A 174 2.09 3.34 -26.63
N SER A 175 3.37 3.05 -26.35
CA SER A 175 4.16 3.71 -25.30
C SER A 175 3.45 3.71 -23.94
N ALA A 176 3.20 4.86 -23.32
CA ALA A 176 2.50 4.96 -22.02
C ALA A 176 1.01 4.58 -22.07
N ASP A 177 0.40 4.59 -23.25
CA ASP A 177 -0.98 4.16 -23.45
C ASP A 177 -1.11 2.65 -23.71
N ALA A 178 0.03 1.94 -23.79
CA ALA A 178 0.07 0.50 -24.01
C ALA A 178 -0.77 -0.24 -22.97
N SER A 179 -1.54 -1.23 -23.47
CA SER A 179 -2.49 -1.99 -22.69
C SER A 179 -1.80 -2.87 -21.63
N VAL A 180 -2.33 -2.84 -20.43
CA VAL A 180 -1.97 -3.72 -19.31
C VAL A 180 -3.08 -4.76 -19.13
N ALA A 181 -2.75 -6.02 -19.36
CA ALA A 181 -3.67 -7.13 -19.13
C ALA A 181 -3.94 -7.35 -17.64
N GLN A 182 -4.98 -8.12 -17.30
CA GLN A 182 -5.34 -8.44 -15.92
C GLN A 182 -4.13 -8.97 -15.13
N GLY A 183 -3.81 -8.31 -14.00
CA GLY A 183 -2.64 -8.65 -13.18
C GLY A 183 -1.29 -8.39 -13.87
N GLY A 184 -1.27 -7.65 -14.98
CA GLY A 184 -0.07 -7.33 -15.74
C GLY A 184 0.61 -8.56 -16.35
N THR A 185 -0.14 -9.58 -16.79
CA THR A 185 0.42 -10.85 -17.31
C THR A 185 1.27 -10.67 -18.56
N ASN A 186 1.13 -9.57 -19.26
CA ASN A 186 1.94 -9.19 -20.43
C ASN A 186 3.26 -8.47 -20.06
N PHE A 187 3.56 -8.28 -18.78
CA PHE A 187 4.81 -7.72 -18.30
C PHE A 187 5.59 -8.72 -17.45
N SER A 188 6.92 -8.68 -17.52
CA SER A 188 7.80 -9.47 -16.66
C SER A 188 7.73 -9.02 -15.20
N GLY A 189 8.19 -9.86 -14.25
CA GLY A 189 8.22 -9.50 -12.82
C GLY A 189 8.98 -8.19 -12.54
N GLY A 190 10.17 -8.02 -13.13
CA GLY A 190 10.96 -6.81 -12.99
C GLY A 190 10.30 -5.58 -13.63
N GLN A 191 9.60 -5.73 -14.77
CA GLN A 191 8.85 -4.63 -15.37
C GLN A 191 7.69 -4.18 -14.48
N LYS A 192 6.92 -5.13 -13.92
CA LYS A 192 5.85 -4.83 -12.97
C LYS A 192 6.38 -4.08 -11.75
N GLN A 193 7.52 -4.53 -11.23
CA GLN A 193 8.14 -3.90 -10.06
C GLN A 193 8.54 -2.46 -10.36
N ARG A 194 9.18 -2.21 -11.51
CA ARG A 194 9.53 -0.84 -11.94
C ARG A 194 8.30 0.03 -12.12
N LEU A 195 7.21 -0.47 -12.69
CA LEU A 195 5.95 0.28 -12.78
C LEU A 195 5.32 0.55 -11.41
N SER A 196 5.45 -0.37 -10.45
CA SER A 196 4.99 -0.15 -9.07
C SER A 196 5.83 0.93 -8.36
N ILE A 197 7.14 0.97 -8.60
CA ILE A 197 8.02 2.02 -8.11
C ILE A 197 7.66 3.36 -8.76
N ALA A 198 7.46 3.41 -10.09
CA ALA A 198 7.03 4.62 -10.79
C ALA A 198 5.71 5.17 -10.23
N ARG A 199 4.74 4.31 -9.90
CA ARG A 199 3.48 4.68 -9.24
C ARG A 199 3.73 5.36 -7.89
N ALA A 200 4.62 4.82 -7.07
CA ALA A 200 4.96 5.41 -5.78
C ALA A 200 5.63 6.79 -5.95
N ILE A 201 6.54 6.91 -6.91
CA ILE A 201 7.24 8.17 -7.21
C ILE A 201 6.27 9.23 -7.76
N TYR A 202 5.36 8.85 -8.66
CA TYR A 202 4.36 9.74 -9.24
C TYR A 202 3.52 10.44 -8.17
N ARG A 203 3.21 9.75 -7.08
CA ARG A 203 2.44 10.29 -5.96
C ARG A 203 3.19 11.38 -5.18
N ARG A 204 4.53 11.49 -5.29
CA ARG A 204 5.38 12.41 -4.52
C ARG A 204 5.07 12.35 -3.02
N PRO A 205 5.21 11.20 -2.39
CA PRO A 205 4.99 11.06 -0.96
C PRO A 205 6.11 11.72 -0.16
N GLU A 206 5.88 11.94 1.12
CA GLU A 206 6.89 12.40 2.07
C GLU A 206 7.81 11.24 2.51
N ILE A 207 7.26 10.02 2.53
CA ILE A 207 7.92 8.81 3.02
C ILE A 207 7.76 7.69 1.98
N TYR A 208 8.86 7.04 1.61
CA TYR A 208 8.86 5.87 0.75
C TYR A 208 9.07 4.60 1.57
N ILE A 209 8.26 3.58 1.33
CA ILE A 209 8.32 2.27 1.97
C ILE A 209 8.49 1.20 0.90
N PHE A 210 9.56 0.40 1.00
CA PHE A 210 9.87 -0.68 0.09
C PHE A 210 9.88 -2.01 0.82
N ASP A 211 8.93 -2.89 0.53
CA ASP A 211 8.88 -4.24 1.08
C ASP A 211 9.52 -5.22 0.10
N ASP A 212 10.82 -5.52 0.30
CA ASP A 212 11.63 -6.42 -0.55
C ASP A 212 11.49 -6.17 -2.07
N SER A 213 11.25 -4.90 -2.43
CA SER A 213 10.84 -4.51 -3.78
C SER A 213 11.97 -4.58 -4.80
N PHE A 214 13.22 -4.70 -4.35
CA PHE A 214 14.39 -4.74 -5.21
C PHE A 214 14.80 -6.17 -5.59
N SER A 215 14.28 -7.20 -4.94
CA SER A 215 14.64 -8.61 -5.18
C SER A 215 14.29 -9.11 -6.59
N ALA A 216 13.29 -8.49 -7.24
CA ALA A 216 12.87 -8.80 -8.62
C ALA A 216 13.62 -7.97 -9.69
N LEU A 217 14.50 -7.05 -9.28
CA LEU A 217 15.27 -6.19 -10.17
C LEU A 217 16.67 -6.76 -10.38
N ASP A 218 17.24 -6.49 -11.56
CA ASP A 218 18.65 -6.76 -11.78
C ASP A 218 19.53 -5.76 -11.03
N TYR A 219 20.79 -6.18 -10.76
CA TYR A 219 21.76 -5.36 -10.01
C TYR A 219 21.96 -3.97 -10.63
N LYS A 220 21.98 -3.86 -11.97
CA LYS A 220 22.19 -2.60 -12.68
C LYS A 220 21.01 -1.64 -12.43
N THR A 221 19.78 -2.13 -12.54
CA THR A 221 18.57 -1.34 -12.27
C THR A 221 18.52 -0.89 -10.81
N THR A 222 18.85 -1.77 -9.87
CA THR A 222 18.85 -1.43 -8.44
C THR A 222 19.84 -0.31 -8.10
N VAL A 223 21.03 -0.32 -8.70
CA VAL A 223 22.08 0.71 -8.46
C VAL A 223 21.69 2.05 -9.10
N LEU A 224 20.96 2.05 -10.21
CA LEU A 224 20.56 3.25 -10.94
C LEU A 224 19.28 3.91 -10.42
N LEU A 225 18.58 3.28 -9.47
CA LEU A 225 17.39 3.86 -8.87
C LEU A 225 17.78 5.00 -7.91
N GLU A 226 17.66 6.23 -8.40
CA GLU A 226 17.80 7.45 -7.60
C GLU A 226 16.41 7.89 -7.12
N ILE A 227 15.99 7.38 -5.98
CA ILE A 227 14.71 7.76 -5.36
C ILE A 227 14.92 9.09 -4.62
N PRO A 228 14.07 10.10 -4.86
CA PRO A 228 14.23 11.43 -4.30
C PRO A 228 14.02 11.46 -2.78
#